data_77ebe8d95502743505f324b3167c4357
#
_entry.id   77ebe8d95502743505f324b3167c4357
#
_cell.length_a   1.000
_cell.length_b   1.000
_cell.length_c   1.000
_cell.angle_alpha   90.00
_cell.angle_beta   90.00
_cell.angle_gamma   90.00
#
_symmetry.space_group_name_H-M   'P 1'
#
loop_
_entity.id
_entity.type
_entity.pdbx_description
1 polymer ?
#
loop_
_entity_poly.entity_id
_entity_poly.type
_entity_poly.pdbx_seq_one_letter_code
_entity_poly.pdbx_strand_id
1 'polypeptide(L)'
;EDAGARILFHKVVCRRPPGMLTYGRPGYTHLIAVSRSMRCPDVLPIPDVIVDAGPQKWVRAMGVRAAAHAVRFAKEQVGATVVFDPFCGVGTVLAVANALGLDAHGVEKARKRCEQARLLKVTTAEL
;
A
#
# COMPACT_ATOMS: atom_id res chain seq x y z
N GLU A 1 1.07 27.50 5.85
CA GLU A 1 0.29 27.51 4.59
C GLU A 1 -0.39 26.15 4.43
N ASP A 2 -1.71 26.15 4.21
CA ASP A 2 -2.46 24.95 3.92
C ASP A 2 -2.01 24.43 2.56
N ALA A 3 -1.44 23.22 2.52
CA ALA A 3 -1.02 22.58 1.26
C ALA A 3 -2.21 22.22 0.33
N GLY A 4 -3.44 22.54 0.75
CA GLY A 4 -4.67 22.24 0.02
C GLY A 4 -5.01 20.76 -0.12
N ALA A 5 -4.25 19.90 0.58
CA ALA A 5 -4.52 18.47 0.58
C ALA A 5 -5.58 18.11 1.64
N ARG A 6 -6.47 17.20 1.30
CA ARG A 6 -7.52 16.69 2.20
C ARG A 6 -7.25 15.22 2.48
N ILE A 7 -7.48 14.80 3.72
CA ILE A 7 -7.47 13.37 4.06
C ILE A 7 -8.76 12.75 3.52
N LEU A 8 -8.61 11.74 2.66
CA LEU A 8 -9.72 10.95 2.14
C LEU A 8 -10.12 9.87 3.13
N PHE A 9 -9.12 9.18 3.68
CA PHE A 9 -9.34 8.20 4.74
C PHE A 9 -8.07 7.98 5.55
N HIS A 10 -8.27 7.43 6.75
CA HIS A 10 -7.23 6.91 7.62
C HIS A 10 -7.68 5.54 8.13
N LYS A 11 -6.94 4.49 7.77
CA LYS A 11 -7.23 3.10 8.10
C LYS A 11 -6.07 2.49 8.90
N VAL A 12 -6.39 1.51 9.73
CA VAL A 12 -5.40 0.75 10.50
C VAL A 12 -5.12 -0.56 9.79
N VAL A 13 -3.84 -0.91 9.67
CA VAL A 13 -3.40 -2.18 9.08
C VAL A 13 -2.70 -3.01 10.13
N CYS A 14 -3.24 -4.18 10.45
CA CYS A 14 -2.66 -5.08 11.42
C CYS A 14 -1.51 -5.88 10.81
N ARG A 15 -0.35 -5.85 11.46
CA ARG A 15 0.81 -6.70 11.18
C ARG A 15 0.83 -7.95 12.03
N ARG A 16 0.07 -7.94 13.11
CA ARG A 16 -0.16 -9.04 14.04
C ARG A 16 -1.66 -9.17 14.26
N PRO A 17 -2.16 -10.36 14.60
CA PRO A 17 -3.57 -10.52 14.93
C PRO A 17 -4.03 -9.50 15.96
N PRO A 18 -5.22 -8.90 15.79
CA PRO A 18 -5.81 -8.00 16.79
C PRO A 18 -5.89 -8.68 18.16
N GLY A 19 -5.59 -7.94 19.22
CA GLY A 19 -5.59 -8.46 20.59
C GLY A 19 -4.27 -9.14 21.03
N MET A 20 -3.34 -9.36 20.11
CA MET A 20 -2.02 -9.89 20.47
C MET A 20 -1.16 -8.81 21.14
N LEU A 21 -0.54 -9.15 22.27
CA LEU A 21 0.44 -8.30 22.92
C LEU A 21 1.71 -8.19 22.07
N THR A 22 2.24 -6.98 21.96
CA THR A 22 3.48 -6.70 21.24
C THR A 22 4.46 -5.97 22.18
N TYR A 23 5.74 -6.31 22.05
CA TYR A 23 6.79 -5.73 22.88
C TYR A 23 7.63 -4.77 22.04
N GLY A 24 7.72 -3.51 22.48
CA GLY A 24 8.62 -2.51 21.94
C GLY A 24 8.24 -1.90 20.58
N ARG A 25 7.30 -2.50 19.82
CA ARG A 25 6.83 -1.97 18.54
C ARG A 25 5.34 -2.25 18.34
N PRO A 26 4.57 -1.30 17.79
CA PRO A 26 3.16 -1.52 17.47
C PRO A 26 2.97 -2.70 16.50
N GLY A 27 1.95 -3.52 16.76
CA GLY A 27 1.52 -4.60 15.87
C GLY A 27 0.67 -4.11 14.68
N TYR A 28 0.63 -2.81 14.44
CA TYR A 28 -0.15 -2.18 13.39
C TYR A 28 0.63 -1.05 12.71
N THR A 29 0.10 -0.59 11.59
CA THR A 29 0.55 0.62 10.89
C THR A 29 -0.67 1.35 10.34
N HIS A 30 -0.45 2.52 9.76
CA HIS A 30 -1.49 3.36 9.20
C HIS A 30 -1.47 3.33 7.68
N LEU A 31 -2.66 3.34 7.07
CA LEU A 31 -2.87 3.60 5.67
C LEU A 31 -3.68 4.89 5.54
N ILE A 32 -3.05 5.93 4.99
CA ILE A 32 -3.65 7.26 4.88
C ILE A 32 -3.66 7.64 3.41
N ALA A 33 -4.83 8.02 2.90
CA ALA A 33 -4.96 8.61 1.58
C ALA A 33 -5.23 10.11 1.69
N VAL A 34 -4.55 10.87 0.85
CA VAL A 34 -4.72 12.32 0.74
C VAL A 34 -4.90 12.72 -0.72
N SER A 35 -5.67 13.75 -0.98
CA SER A 35 -5.85 14.31 -2.32
C SER A 35 -6.05 15.82 -2.27
N ARG A 36 -5.63 16.51 -3.34
CA ARG A 36 -5.94 17.93 -3.54
C ARG A 36 -7.24 18.17 -4.29
N SER A 37 -7.63 17.24 -5.16
CA SER A 37 -8.75 17.41 -6.09
C SER A 37 -9.93 16.50 -5.78
N MET A 38 -9.69 15.31 -5.25
CA MET A 38 -10.73 14.32 -4.98
C MET A 38 -11.43 14.60 -3.66
N ARG A 39 -12.76 14.40 -3.62
CA ARG A 39 -13.52 14.27 -2.38
C ARG A 39 -13.57 12.81 -1.92
N CYS A 40 -13.68 12.60 -0.62
CA CYS A 40 -13.90 11.25 -0.08
C CYS A 40 -15.23 10.70 -0.64
N PRO A 41 -15.24 9.48 -1.21
CA PRO A 41 -16.49 8.81 -1.57
C PRO A 41 -17.37 8.58 -0.34
N ASP A 42 -18.68 8.60 -0.52
CA ASP A 42 -19.63 8.34 0.58
C ASP A 42 -19.48 6.92 1.14
N VAL A 43 -19.08 5.98 0.29
CA VAL A 43 -18.77 4.60 0.68
C VAL A 43 -17.33 4.27 0.29
N LEU A 44 -16.51 3.95 1.28
CA LEU A 44 -15.13 3.49 1.06
C LEU A 44 -15.12 1.96 0.99
N PRO A 45 -14.64 1.37 -0.12
CA PRO A 45 -14.54 -0.09 -0.25
C PRO A 45 -13.32 -0.65 0.49
N ILE A 46 -12.92 -0.03 1.58
CA ILE A 46 -11.80 -0.42 2.42
C ILE A 46 -12.28 -0.47 3.87
N PRO A 47 -12.11 -1.58 4.59
CA PRO A 47 -12.49 -1.67 6.00
C PRO A 47 -11.67 -0.70 6.86
N ASP A 48 -12.22 -0.25 7.99
CA ASP A 48 -11.53 0.66 8.92
C ASP A 48 -10.28 0.01 9.51
N VAL A 49 -10.34 -1.31 9.71
CA VAL A 49 -9.21 -2.11 10.18
C VAL A 49 -8.97 -3.24 9.18
N ILE A 50 -7.82 -3.22 8.56
CA ILE A 50 -7.31 -4.31 7.71
C ILE A 50 -6.63 -5.29 8.64
N VAL A 51 -7.32 -6.38 8.98
CA VAL A 51 -6.86 -7.33 10.02
C VAL A 51 -5.68 -8.20 9.56
N ASP A 52 -5.45 -8.30 8.26
CA ASP A 52 -4.36 -9.06 7.67
C ASP A 52 -3.68 -8.26 6.55
N ALA A 53 -2.49 -7.78 6.83
CA ALA A 53 -1.67 -7.05 5.86
C ALA A 53 -1.20 -7.91 4.67
N GLY A 54 -1.35 -9.22 4.77
CA GLY A 54 -0.82 -10.20 3.80
C GLY A 54 0.68 -10.46 3.93
N PRO A 55 1.23 -11.30 3.06
CA PRO A 55 2.63 -11.69 3.13
C PRO A 55 3.56 -10.47 2.91
N GLN A 56 4.62 -10.42 3.68
CA GLN A 56 5.67 -9.44 3.53
C GLN A 56 6.79 -10.00 2.64
N LYS A 57 7.09 -9.35 1.54
CA LYS A 57 8.17 -9.76 0.61
C LYS A 57 9.56 -9.43 1.12
N TRP A 58 9.64 -8.59 2.17
CA TRP A 58 10.87 -8.22 2.85
C TRP A 58 10.58 -7.82 4.29
N VAL A 59 11.58 -7.93 5.16
CA VAL A 59 11.48 -7.43 6.54
C VAL A 59 11.13 -5.95 6.54
N ARG A 60 10.06 -5.57 7.24
CA ARG A 60 9.50 -4.21 7.31
C ARG A 60 8.83 -3.70 6.04
N ALA A 61 8.69 -4.52 4.99
CA ALA A 61 7.91 -4.12 3.84
C ALA A 61 6.42 -4.02 4.20
N MET A 62 5.68 -3.26 3.41
CA MET A 62 4.22 -3.28 3.42
C MET A 62 3.74 -4.69 3.04
N GLY A 63 2.72 -5.19 3.70
CA GLY A 63 2.10 -6.45 3.32
C GLY A 63 1.40 -6.35 1.98
N VAL A 64 1.37 -7.44 1.23
CA VAL A 64 0.81 -7.48 -0.13
C VAL A 64 -0.68 -7.09 -0.13
N ARG A 65 -1.48 -7.57 0.83
CA ARG A 65 -2.92 -7.22 0.91
C ARG A 65 -3.14 -5.78 1.30
N ALA A 66 -2.32 -5.23 2.19
CA ALA A 66 -2.38 -3.80 2.53
C ALA A 66 -2.09 -2.93 1.29
N ALA A 67 -1.06 -3.27 0.51
CA ALA A 67 -0.77 -2.60 -0.75
C ALA A 67 -1.92 -2.76 -1.76
N ALA A 68 -2.53 -3.95 -1.83
CA ALA A 68 -3.65 -4.21 -2.73
C ALA A 68 -4.88 -3.33 -2.41
N HIS A 69 -5.20 -3.11 -1.14
CA HIS A 69 -6.28 -2.17 -0.76
C HIS A 69 -6.01 -0.76 -1.26
N ALA A 70 -4.78 -0.26 -1.08
CA ALA A 70 -4.40 1.09 -1.54
C ALA A 70 -4.46 1.21 -3.07
N VAL A 71 -3.89 0.23 -3.78
CA VAL A 71 -3.83 0.25 -5.26
C VAL A 71 -5.21 0.04 -5.88
N ARG A 72 -6.05 -0.84 -5.33
CA ARG A 72 -7.45 -0.99 -5.78
C ARG A 72 -8.24 0.31 -5.60
N PHE A 73 -8.11 0.96 -4.45
CA PHE A 73 -8.73 2.27 -4.24
C PHE A 73 -8.28 3.28 -5.30
N ALA A 74 -6.98 3.38 -5.56
CA ALA A 74 -6.46 4.28 -6.58
C ALA A 74 -7.01 3.94 -7.98
N LYS A 75 -7.06 2.66 -8.34
CA LYS A 75 -7.60 2.21 -9.63
C LYS A 75 -9.10 2.46 -9.76
N GLU A 76 -9.89 2.03 -8.78
CA GLU A 76 -11.35 1.93 -8.88
C GLU A 76 -12.06 3.25 -8.54
N GLN A 77 -11.54 4.00 -7.57
CA GLN A 77 -12.16 5.23 -7.09
C GLN A 77 -11.55 6.50 -7.70
N VAL A 78 -10.27 6.44 -8.07
CA VAL A 78 -9.54 7.58 -8.66
C VAL A 78 -9.39 7.44 -10.17
N GLY A 79 -9.50 6.23 -10.72
CA GLY A 79 -9.24 5.96 -12.13
C GLY A 79 -7.74 5.99 -12.47
N ALA A 80 -6.88 5.71 -11.49
CA ALA A 80 -5.45 5.70 -11.70
C ALA A 80 -5.05 4.59 -12.70
N THR A 81 -4.15 4.92 -13.61
CA THR A 81 -3.54 3.98 -14.56
C THR A 81 -2.07 3.72 -14.24
N VAL A 82 -1.47 4.58 -13.42
CA VAL A 82 -0.05 4.54 -13.04
C VAL A 82 0.09 4.69 -11.54
N VAL A 83 0.98 3.91 -10.95
CA VAL A 83 1.43 4.03 -9.57
C VAL A 83 2.89 4.47 -9.54
N PHE A 84 3.19 5.49 -8.74
CA PHE A 84 4.55 5.94 -8.49
C PHE A 84 4.89 5.80 -7.01
N ASP A 85 5.95 5.06 -6.71
CA ASP A 85 6.45 4.87 -5.34
C ASP A 85 7.87 5.45 -5.21
N PRO A 86 8.03 6.62 -4.55
CA PRO A 86 9.34 7.27 -4.42
C PRO A 86 10.29 6.56 -3.46
N PHE A 87 9.84 5.53 -2.74
CA PHE A 87 10.62 4.77 -1.76
C PHE A 87 10.34 3.26 -1.87
N CYS A 88 10.35 2.74 -3.10
CA CYS A 88 9.77 1.44 -3.42
C CYS A 88 10.47 0.23 -2.75
N GLY A 89 11.67 0.38 -2.23
CA GLY A 89 12.39 -0.72 -1.60
C GLY A 89 12.54 -1.91 -2.54
N VAL A 90 12.05 -3.09 -2.11
CA VAL A 90 12.03 -4.30 -2.94
C VAL A 90 10.83 -4.37 -3.90
N GLY A 91 10.03 -3.30 -4.01
CA GLY A 91 9.00 -3.14 -5.02
C GLY A 91 7.66 -3.83 -4.73
N THR A 92 7.30 -4.05 -3.48
CA THR A 92 6.00 -4.70 -3.15
C THR A 92 4.82 -3.97 -3.76
N VAL A 93 4.75 -2.63 -3.62
CA VAL A 93 3.67 -1.82 -4.19
C VAL A 93 3.66 -1.87 -5.71
N LEU A 94 4.85 -1.84 -6.34
CA LEU A 94 4.99 -1.92 -7.79
C LEU A 94 4.50 -3.28 -8.33
N ALA A 95 4.90 -4.37 -7.67
CA ALA A 95 4.48 -5.72 -8.06
C ALA A 95 2.95 -5.90 -7.90
N VAL A 96 2.35 -5.34 -6.84
CA VAL A 96 0.89 -5.33 -6.64
C VAL A 96 0.20 -4.50 -7.73
N ALA A 97 0.71 -3.32 -8.07
CA ALA A 97 0.15 -2.48 -9.12
C ALA A 97 0.16 -3.21 -10.47
N ASN A 98 1.29 -3.82 -10.84
CA ASN A 98 1.39 -4.61 -12.07
C ASN A 98 0.42 -5.80 -12.08
N ALA A 99 0.28 -6.51 -10.94
CA ALA A 99 -0.67 -7.64 -10.81
C ALA A 99 -2.14 -7.18 -10.94
N LEU A 100 -2.43 -5.93 -10.60
CA LEU A 100 -3.74 -5.30 -10.77
C LEU A 100 -3.92 -4.58 -12.13
N GLY A 101 -2.94 -4.70 -13.04
CA GLY A 101 -3.00 -4.16 -14.39
C GLY A 101 -2.74 -2.65 -14.48
N LEU A 102 -1.98 -2.08 -13.55
CA LEU A 102 -1.51 -0.70 -13.62
C LEU A 102 -0.03 -0.66 -13.98
N ASP A 103 0.39 0.39 -14.65
CA ASP A 103 1.80 0.70 -14.80
C ASP A 103 2.38 1.15 -13.44
N ALA A 104 3.63 0.78 -13.18
CA ALA A 104 4.26 1.11 -11.92
C ALA A 104 5.70 1.59 -12.08
N HIS A 105 6.01 2.70 -11.43
CA HIS A 105 7.34 3.28 -11.39
C HIS A 105 7.78 3.46 -9.95
N GLY A 106 9.05 3.20 -9.67
CA GLY A 106 9.59 3.34 -8.33
C GLY A 106 11.00 3.88 -8.31
N VAL A 107 11.34 4.49 -7.19
CA VAL A 107 12.70 4.96 -6.89
C VAL A 107 13.20 4.22 -5.65
N GLU A 108 14.42 3.70 -5.73
CA GLU A 108 15.12 3.09 -4.61
C GLU A 108 16.60 3.45 -4.67
N LYS A 109 17.14 3.83 -3.54
CA LYS A 109 18.55 4.24 -3.41
C LYS A 109 19.52 3.06 -3.56
N ALA A 110 19.15 1.90 -3.04
CA ALA A 110 20.02 0.73 -2.99
C ALA A 110 19.89 -0.10 -4.28
N ARG A 111 20.96 -0.18 -5.07
CA ARG A 111 21.01 -0.94 -6.33
C ARG A 111 20.50 -2.37 -6.19
N LYS A 112 20.93 -3.09 -5.15
CA LYS A 112 20.49 -4.48 -4.89
C LYS A 112 18.96 -4.59 -4.73
N ARG A 113 18.31 -3.60 -4.08
CA ARG A 113 16.86 -3.57 -3.94
C ARG A 113 16.16 -3.23 -5.24
N CYS A 114 16.73 -2.35 -6.06
CA CYS A 114 16.21 -2.08 -7.41
C CYS A 114 16.20 -3.36 -8.26
N GLU A 115 17.25 -4.15 -8.21
CA GLU A 115 17.37 -5.42 -8.92
C GLU A 115 16.29 -6.41 -8.41
N GLN A 116 16.09 -6.50 -7.09
CA GLN A 116 15.02 -7.30 -6.50
C GLN A 116 13.63 -6.82 -6.93
N ALA A 117 13.40 -5.51 -6.92
CA ALA A 117 12.11 -4.92 -7.30
C ALA A 117 11.72 -5.24 -8.75
N ARG A 118 12.69 -5.28 -9.67
CA ARG A 118 12.46 -5.64 -11.08
C ARG A 118 12.04 -7.09 -11.27
N LEU A 119 12.43 -7.98 -10.37
CA LEU A 119 12.14 -9.41 -10.42
C LEU A 119 10.94 -9.82 -9.58
N LEU A 120 10.52 -8.95 -8.65
CA LEU A 120 9.43 -9.27 -7.74
C LEU A 120 8.10 -9.40 -8.48
N LYS A 121 7.43 -10.52 -8.28
CA LYS A 121 6.07 -10.77 -8.75
C LYS A 121 5.16 -11.08 -7.57
N VAL A 122 3.91 -10.69 -7.71
CA VAL A 122 2.83 -11.00 -6.79
C VAL A 122 1.76 -11.75 -7.59
N THR A 123 1.29 -12.85 -7.03
CA THR A 123 0.23 -13.66 -7.65
C THR A 123 -1.15 -13.14 -7.24
N THR A 124 -2.16 -13.44 -8.05
CA THR A 124 -3.55 -13.09 -7.74
C THR A 124 -4.01 -13.71 -6.41
N ALA A 125 -3.50 -14.88 -6.05
CA ALA A 125 -3.83 -15.56 -4.79
C ALA A 125 -3.26 -14.84 -3.55
N GLU A 126 -2.24 -13.98 -3.70
CA GLU A 126 -1.66 -13.20 -2.61
C GLU A 126 -2.38 -11.86 -2.37
N LEU A 127 -3.15 -11.40 -3.36
CA LEU A 127 -3.93 -10.15 -3.30
C LEU A 127 -5.21 -10.33 -2.47
#